data_963b4dd50939f907c42c83cfa66fd8d7
#
_entry.id   963b4dd50939f907c42c83cfa66fd8d7
#
_cell.length_a   1.000
_cell.length_b   1.000
_cell.length_c   1.000
_cell.angle_alpha   90.00
_cell.angle_beta   90.00
_cell.angle_gamma   90.00
#
_symmetry.space_group_name_H-M   'P 1'
#
loop_
_entity.id
_entity.type
_entity.pdbx_description
1 polymer ?
#
loop_
_entity_poly.entity_id
_entity_poly.type
_entity_poly.pdbx_seq_one_letter_code
_entity_poly.pdbx_strand_id
1 'polypeptide(L)'
;MFEKYSYKKKFTALALVFVMLLITAYKRSFHTLFQVITEYRTLSEKTNEINKKANNTEGLTKEIKYLDRVIGKEGITKEMVQQGIISFASTENPKVSINDLQPTHVFSDENYRIISNQLDVTGNCNQLLALGYDFEKKFDFSRMVSMNFYTVKKNNTSEVLHLKMIFQNYENTK
;
A
#
# COMPACT_ATOMS: atom_id res chain seq x y z
N MET A 1 -41.32 50.17 -51.06
CA MET A 1 -42.05 48.93 -51.44
C MET A 1 -43.09 48.45 -50.41
N PHE A 2 -43.13 48.99 -49.20
CA PHE A 2 -44.00 48.54 -48.09
C PHE A 2 -45.24 49.40 -47.84
N GLU A 3 -45.46 50.44 -48.56
CA GLU A 3 -46.56 51.41 -48.30
C GLU A 3 -48.00 50.91 -48.69
N LYS A 4 -48.09 49.90 -49.51
CA LYS A 4 -49.40 49.39 -50.03
C LYS A 4 -50.07 48.32 -49.12
N TYR A 5 -49.49 47.93 -48.03
CA TYR A 5 -50.05 46.85 -47.17
C TYR A 5 -50.73 47.44 -45.92
N SER A 6 -51.94 46.97 -45.66
CA SER A 6 -52.71 47.30 -44.46
C SER A 6 -51.92 47.01 -43.19
N TYR A 7 -52.05 47.83 -42.16
CA TYR A 7 -51.35 47.73 -40.85
C TYR A 7 -51.39 46.34 -40.25
N LYS A 8 -52.54 45.63 -40.43
CA LYS A 8 -52.72 44.26 -39.98
C LYS A 8 -51.72 43.25 -40.63
N LYS A 9 -51.48 43.43 -41.94
CA LYS A 9 -50.55 42.53 -42.68
C LYS A 9 -49.07 42.84 -42.32
N LYS A 10 -48.71 44.08 -42.02
CA LYS A 10 -47.37 44.47 -41.54
C LYS A 10 -47.12 43.91 -40.17
N PHE A 11 -48.11 43.95 -39.29
CA PHE A 11 -48.03 43.37 -37.94
C PHE A 11 -47.87 41.84 -37.95
N THR A 12 -48.64 41.14 -38.79
CA THR A 12 -48.52 39.67 -38.92
C THR A 12 -47.16 39.26 -39.47
N ALA A 13 -46.61 40.00 -40.43
CA ALA A 13 -45.27 39.74 -40.96
C ALA A 13 -44.19 39.92 -39.89
N LEU A 14 -44.26 41.01 -39.11
CA LEU A 14 -43.35 41.30 -38.03
C LEU A 14 -43.43 40.23 -36.93
N ALA A 15 -44.64 39.78 -36.56
CA ALA A 15 -44.86 38.72 -35.59
C ALA A 15 -44.23 37.39 -36.04
N LEU A 16 -44.34 37.07 -37.34
CA LEU A 16 -43.79 35.85 -37.90
C LEU A 16 -42.28 35.85 -37.89
N VAL A 17 -41.62 37.00 -38.23
CA VAL A 17 -40.16 37.16 -38.12
C VAL A 17 -39.72 37.06 -36.66
N PHE A 18 -40.45 37.65 -35.72
CA PHE A 18 -40.12 37.55 -34.29
C PHE A 18 -40.19 36.12 -33.77
N VAL A 19 -41.19 35.38 -34.14
CA VAL A 19 -41.30 33.92 -33.78
C VAL A 19 -40.17 33.11 -34.39
N MET A 20 -39.77 33.39 -35.63
CA MET A 20 -38.62 32.73 -36.27
C MET A 20 -37.31 33.01 -35.56
N LEU A 21 -37.08 34.27 -35.12
CA LEU A 21 -35.93 34.63 -34.31
C LEU A 21 -35.93 33.95 -32.93
N LEU A 22 -37.08 33.88 -32.28
CA LEU A 22 -37.20 33.15 -31.02
C LEU A 22 -36.85 31.67 -31.15
N ILE A 23 -37.32 31.02 -32.21
CA ILE A 23 -37.02 29.59 -32.46
C ILE A 23 -35.53 29.39 -32.71
N THR A 24 -34.89 30.24 -33.49
CA THR A 24 -33.44 30.10 -33.76
C THR A 24 -32.59 30.42 -32.54
N ALA A 25 -32.93 31.43 -31.74
CA ALA A 25 -32.26 31.74 -30.49
C ALA A 25 -32.44 30.60 -29.45
N TYR A 26 -33.64 30.10 -29.35
CA TYR A 26 -33.95 28.94 -28.47
C TYR A 26 -33.12 27.71 -28.84
N LYS A 27 -33.09 27.31 -30.10
CA LYS A 27 -32.39 26.13 -30.57
C LYS A 27 -30.88 26.23 -30.36
N ARG A 28 -30.28 27.43 -30.57
CA ARG A 28 -28.85 27.64 -30.41
C ARG A 28 -28.41 27.73 -28.95
N SER A 29 -29.21 28.38 -28.10
CA SER A 29 -28.87 28.55 -26.67
C SER A 29 -29.07 27.25 -25.86
N PHE A 30 -30.20 26.57 -26.07
CA PHE A 30 -30.46 25.34 -25.34
C PHE A 30 -29.59 24.16 -25.74
N HIS A 31 -29.22 24.06 -27.02
CA HIS A 31 -28.32 23.00 -27.48
C HIS A 31 -26.95 23.08 -26.77
N THR A 32 -26.41 24.30 -26.67
CA THR A 32 -25.13 24.52 -25.97
C THR A 32 -25.23 24.25 -24.46
N LEU A 33 -26.34 24.66 -23.85
CA LEU A 33 -26.58 24.41 -22.44
C LEU A 33 -26.66 22.90 -22.11
N PHE A 34 -27.39 22.14 -22.95
CA PHE A 34 -27.49 20.69 -22.77
C PHE A 34 -26.14 19.98 -22.96
N GLN A 35 -25.32 20.41 -23.90
CA GLN A 35 -23.96 19.90 -24.09
C GLN A 35 -23.11 20.11 -22.85
N VAL A 36 -23.07 21.33 -22.31
CA VAL A 36 -22.29 21.66 -21.12
C VAL A 36 -22.75 20.86 -19.89
N ILE A 37 -24.07 20.70 -19.70
CA ILE A 37 -24.61 19.91 -18.60
C ILE A 37 -24.21 18.42 -18.73
N THR A 38 -24.23 17.88 -19.95
CA THR A 38 -23.86 16.47 -20.21
C THR A 38 -22.35 16.26 -19.98
N GLU A 39 -21.53 17.19 -20.46
CA GLU A 39 -20.08 17.16 -20.21
C GLU A 39 -19.76 17.27 -18.72
N TYR A 40 -20.43 18.15 -18.00
CA TYR A 40 -20.23 18.29 -16.55
C TYR A 40 -20.59 16.99 -15.80
N ARG A 41 -21.68 16.34 -16.17
CA ARG A 41 -22.05 15.03 -15.57
C ARG A 41 -21.02 13.95 -15.86
N THR A 42 -20.57 13.82 -17.11
CA THR A 42 -19.55 12.83 -17.48
C THR A 42 -18.20 13.10 -16.83
N LEU A 43 -17.80 14.36 -16.67
CA LEU A 43 -16.58 14.72 -15.93
C LEU A 43 -16.72 14.40 -14.43
N SER A 44 -17.86 14.70 -13.83
CA SER A 44 -18.13 14.40 -12.42
C SER A 44 -18.12 12.89 -12.13
N GLU A 45 -18.71 12.09 -13.02
CA GLU A 45 -18.69 10.63 -12.91
C GLU A 45 -17.26 10.08 -13.04
N LYS A 46 -16.49 10.54 -14.03
CA LYS A 46 -15.07 10.17 -14.19
C LYS A 46 -14.23 10.55 -12.99
N THR A 47 -14.46 11.73 -12.42
CA THR A 47 -13.74 12.18 -11.21
C THR A 47 -14.07 11.28 -10.01
N ASN A 48 -15.34 10.90 -9.84
CA ASN A 48 -15.76 9.98 -8.78
C ASN A 48 -15.17 8.57 -8.98
N GLU A 49 -15.08 8.08 -10.22
CA GLU A 49 -14.42 6.80 -10.51
C GLU A 49 -12.92 6.84 -10.21
N ILE A 50 -12.23 7.93 -10.56
CA ILE A 50 -10.81 8.12 -10.25
C ILE A 50 -10.60 8.16 -8.74
N ASN A 51 -11.44 8.88 -8.00
CA ASN A 51 -11.35 8.93 -6.54
C ASN A 51 -11.63 7.56 -5.88
N LYS A 52 -12.58 6.79 -6.39
CA LYS A 52 -12.82 5.42 -5.94
C LYS A 52 -11.64 4.50 -6.23
N LYS A 53 -11.01 4.62 -7.41
CA LYS A 53 -9.80 3.86 -7.76
C LYS A 53 -8.61 4.28 -6.89
N ALA A 54 -8.42 5.57 -6.62
CA ALA A 54 -7.36 6.06 -5.74
C ALA A 54 -7.51 5.53 -4.30
N ASN A 55 -8.73 5.55 -3.75
CA ASN A 55 -9.01 4.98 -2.43
C ASN A 55 -8.79 3.46 -2.38
N ASN A 56 -9.08 2.75 -3.48
CA ASN A 56 -8.82 1.31 -3.56
C ASN A 56 -7.31 1.00 -3.64
N THR A 57 -6.52 1.87 -4.28
CA THR A 57 -5.05 1.74 -4.33
C THR A 57 -4.43 1.87 -2.95
N GLU A 58 -4.96 2.74 -2.10
CA GLU A 58 -4.50 2.89 -0.71
C GLU A 58 -4.84 1.66 0.14
N GLY A 59 -6.03 1.08 -0.06
CA GLY A 59 -6.43 -0.20 0.54
C GLY A 59 -5.51 -1.35 0.13
N LEU A 60 -5.26 -1.48 -1.18
CA LEU A 60 -4.33 -2.46 -1.74
C LEU A 60 -2.90 -2.31 -1.20
N THR A 61 -2.42 -1.07 -1.08
CA THR A 61 -1.08 -0.82 -0.50
C THR A 61 -0.99 -1.25 0.97
N LYS A 62 -2.05 -1.05 1.74
CA LYS A 62 -2.13 -1.54 3.13
C LYS A 62 -2.16 -3.06 3.20
N GLU A 63 -2.89 -3.70 2.29
CA GLU A 63 -2.97 -5.16 2.19
C GLU A 63 -1.65 -5.78 1.76
N ILE A 64 -0.96 -5.21 0.76
CA ILE A 64 0.38 -5.62 0.35
C ILE A 64 1.36 -5.50 1.52
N LYS A 65 1.40 -4.36 2.23
CA LYS A 65 2.25 -4.19 3.42
C LYS A 65 1.93 -5.18 4.54
N TYR A 66 0.66 -5.55 4.69
CA TYR A 66 0.28 -6.58 5.65
C TYR A 66 0.78 -7.96 5.21
N LEU A 67 0.62 -8.31 3.93
CA LEU A 67 1.11 -9.57 3.36
C LEU A 67 2.64 -9.65 3.41
N ASP A 68 3.35 -8.59 3.05
CA ASP A 68 4.81 -8.51 3.16
C ASP A 68 5.30 -8.75 4.60
N ARG A 69 4.55 -8.26 5.59
CA ARG A 69 4.85 -8.51 7.01
C ARG A 69 4.58 -9.97 7.42
N VAL A 70 3.57 -10.61 6.83
CA VAL A 70 3.18 -11.99 7.17
C VAL A 70 4.07 -13.02 6.49
N ILE A 71 4.45 -12.77 5.23
CA ILE A 71 5.16 -13.74 4.37
C ILE A 71 6.67 -13.43 4.35
N GLY A 72 7.06 -12.19 4.62
CA GLY A 72 8.38 -11.64 4.32
C GLY A 72 8.37 -10.96 2.96
N LYS A 73 9.25 -9.99 2.80
CA LYS A 73 9.30 -9.13 1.61
C LYS A 73 9.84 -9.91 0.42
N GLU A 74 9.07 -9.95 -0.67
CA GLU A 74 9.45 -10.66 -1.90
C GLU A 74 10.67 -9.99 -2.58
N GLY A 75 11.54 -10.80 -3.17
CA GLY A 75 12.71 -10.32 -3.93
C GLY A 75 13.93 -9.93 -3.09
N ILE A 76 13.94 -10.23 -1.79
CA ILE A 76 15.10 -10.00 -0.92
C ILE A 76 16.00 -11.23 -0.91
N THR A 77 17.28 -11.05 -1.22
CA THR A 77 18.25 -12.14 -1.15
C THR A 77 18.50 -12.58 0.30
N LYS A 78 18.89 -13.84 0.49
CA LYS A 78 19.21 -14.41 1.81
C LYS A 78 20.28 -13.61 2.55
N GLU A 79 21.26 -13.08 1.81
CA GLU A 79 22.33 -12.24 2.35
C GLU A 79 21.81 -10.91 2.91
N MET A 80 20.85 -10.28 2.19
CA MET A 80 20.22 -9.05 2.64
C MET A 80 19.39 -9.28 3.90
N VAL A 81 18.71 -10.41 4.01
CA VAL A 81 17.95 -10.78 5.23
C VAL A 81 18.90 -10.95 6.41
N GLN A 82 20.00 -11.70 6.25
CA GLN A 82 20.99 -11.89 7.32
C GLN A 82 21.61 -10.57 7.75
N GLN A 83 22.01 -9.73 6.80
CA GLN A 83 22.55 -8.41 7.11
C GLN A 83 21.52 -7.51 7.79
N GLY A 84 20.26 -7.58 7.33
CA GLY A 84 19.15 -6.86 7.95
C GLY A 84 18.92 -7.26 9.39
N ILE A 85 18.94 -8.58 9.70
CA ILE A 85 18.80 -9.10 11.07
C ILE A 85 19.91 -8.57 11.98
N ILE A 86 21.16 -8.67 11.55
CA ILE A 86 22.32 -8.17 12.35
C ILE A 86 22.23 -6.66 12.55
N SER A 87 22.00 -5.91 11.48
CA SER A 87 21.91 -4.46 11.52
C SER A 87 20.78 -3.99 12.43
N PHE A 88 19.60 -4.61 12.33
CA PHE A 88 18.45 -4.30 13.16
C PHE A 88 18.74 -4.57 14.65
N ALA A 89 19.27 -5.76 14.98
CA ALA A 89 19.61 -6.12 16.35
C ALA A 89 20.62 -5.15 16.97
N SER A 90 21.64 -4.74 16.21
CA SER A 90 22.68 -3.82 16.66
C SER A 90 22.18 -2.39 16.83
N THR A 91 21.22 -1.96 16.00
CA THR A 91 20.72 -0.57 15.99
C THR A 91 19.64 -0.36 17.06
N GLU A 92 18.65 -1.24 17.14
CA GLU A 92 17.52 -1.09 18.07
C GLU A 92 17.92 -1.34 19.53
N ASN A 93 18.84 -2.28 19.77
CA ASN A 93 19.29 -2.62 21.12
C ASN A 93 20.81 -2.82 21.22
N PRO A 94 21.60 -1.73 21.25
CA PRO A 94 23.06 -1.81 21.28
C PRO A 94 23.63 -2.44 22.56
N LYS A 95 22.81 -2.69 23.59
CA LYS A 95 23.17 -3.35 24.83
C LYS A 95 23.04 -4.86 24.80
N VAL A 96 22.45 -5.40 23.74
CA VAL A 96 22.35 -6.83 23.50
C VAL A 96 23.58 -7.28 22.71
N SER A 97 24.17 -8.40 23.11
CA SER A 97 25.31 -8.97 22.39
C SER A 97 24.84 -10.06 21.45
N ILE A 98 25.19 -9.95 20.18
CA ILE A 98 24.95 -11.00 19.19
C ILE A 98 25.96 -12.11 19.46
N ASN A 99 25.46 -13.31 19.76
CA ASN A 99 26.29 -14.48 20.05
C ASN A 99 26.58 -15.26 18.77
N ASP A 100 25.53 -15.57 17.99
CA ASP A 100 25.64 -16.35 16.76
C ASP A 100 24.52 -16.02 15.79
N LEU A 101 24.85 -16.02 14.49
CA LEU A 101 23.89 -16.05 13.41
C LEU A 101 24.16 -17.29 12.56
N GLN A 102 23.33 -18.29 12.68
CA GLN A 102 23.54 -19.56 12.00
C GLN A 102 23.41 -19.40 10.47
N PRO A 103 24.11 -20.27 9.70
CA PRO A 103 23.94 -20.32 8.27
C PRO A 103 22.47 -20.49 7.88
N THR A 104 22.08 -19.82 6.81
CA THR A 104 20.72 -19.90 6.28
C THR A 104 20.34 -21.33 5.91
N HIS A 105 19.25 -21.80 6.48
CA HIS A 105 18.64 -23.08 6.09
C HIS A 105 17.58 -22.82 5.01
N VAL A 106 17.65 -23.55 3.91
CA VAL A 106 16.72 -23.46 2.79
C VAL A 106 15.99 -24.77 2.64
N PHE A 107 14.68 -24.75 2.77
CA PHE A 107 13.78 -25.83 2.40
C PHE A 107 13.08 -25.45 1.08
N SER A 108 13.07 -26.35 0.11
CA SER A 108 12.44 -26.12 -1.19
C SER A 108 11.48 -27.27 -1.51
N ASP A 109 10.26 -26.90 -1.90
CA ASP A 109 9.22 -27.78 -2.40
C ASP A 109 8.85 -27.35 -3.84
N GLU A 110 7.95 -28.08 -4.52
CA GLU A 110 7.55 -27.81 -5.93
C GLU A 110 7.00 -26.39 -6.16
N ASN A 111 6.33 -25.82 -5.19
CA ASN A 111 5.61 -24.55 -5.30
C ASN A 111 6.21 -23.40 -4.50
N TYR A 112 7.02 -23.70 -3.48
CA TYR A 112 7.53 -22.66 -2.57
C TYR A 112 8.89 -23.03 -1.99
N ARG A 113 9.61 -22.01 -1.58
CA ARG A 113 10.88 -22.09 -0.88
C ARG A 113 10.76 -21.38 0.47
N ILE A 114 11.23 -22.02 1.53
CA ILE A 114 11.30 -21.42 2.87
C ILE A 114 12.77 -21.17 3.21
N ILE A 115 13.10 -19.93 3.47
CA ILE A 115 14.43 -19.51 3.90
C ILE A 115 14.36 -19.19 5.39
N SER A 116 15.12 -19.94 6.20
CA SER A 116 15.14 -19.80 7.64
C SER A 116 16.50 -19.28 8.12
N ASN A 117 16.48 -18.26 8.97
CA ASN A 117 17.66 -17.71 9.64
C ASN A 117 17.47 -17.81 11.15
N GLN A 118 18.51 -18.18 11.87
CA GLN A 118 18.47 -18.30 13.32
C GLN A 118 19.49 -17.34 13.94
N LEU A 119 19.00 -16.44 14.78
CA LEU A 119 19.79 -15.48 15.54
C LEU A 119 19.81 -15.90 17.02
N ASP A 120 20.98 -15.92 17.61
CA ASP A 120 21.19 -16.12 19.06
C ASP A 120 21.84 -14.86 19.65
N VAL A 121 21.19 -14.31 20.66
CA VAL A 121 21.64 -13.08 21.33
C VAL A 121 21.66 -13.26 22.84
N THR A 122 22.55 -12.52 23.50
CA THR A 122 22.68 -12.54 24.96
C THR A 122 22.45 -11.15 25.56
N GLY A 123 21.87 -11.11 26.74
CA GLY A 123 21.56 -9.87 27.43
C GLY A 123 20.76 -10.11 28.70
N ASN A 124 20.28 -9.03 29.31
CA ASN A 124 19.34 -9.18 30.41
C ASN A 124 17.90 -9.41 29.87
N CYS A 125 17.04 -9.97 30.70
CA CYS A 125 15.69 -10.37 30.32
C CYS A 125 14.89 -9.22 29.66
N ASN A 126 14.93 -8.03 30.22
CA ASN A 126 14.20 -6.87 29.69
C ASN A 126 14.73 -6.41 28.32
N GLN A 127 16.06 -6.46 28.12
CA GLN A 127 16.69 -6.10 26.84
C GLN A 127 16.33 -7.10 25.74
N LEU A 128 16.41 -8.41 26.07
CA LEU A 128 16.08 -9.47 25.13
C LEU A 128 14.58 -9.47 24.77
N LEU A 129 13.71 -9.20 25.74
CA LEU A 129 12.26 -9.10 25.50
C LEU A 129 11.95 -7.87 24.64
N ALA A 130 12.58 -6.72 24.91
CA ALA A 130 12.43 -5.52 24.10
C ALA A 130 12.89 -5.75 22.66
N LEU A 131 14.03 -6.40 22.47
CA LEU A 131 14.54 -6.75 21.13
C LEU A 131 13.57 -7.66 20.37
N GLY A 132 13.03 -8.71 21.02
CA GLY A 132 12.05 -9.60 20.43
C GLY A 132 10.77 -8.85 19.99
N TYR A 133 10.27 -7.94 20.84
CA TYR A 133 9.14 -7.09 20.53
C TYR A 133 9.40 -6.16 19.35
N ASP A 134 10.58 -5.54 19.31
CA ASP A 134 10.98 -4.65 18.20
C ASP A 134 11.08 -5.40 16.88
N PHE A 135 11.65 -6.62 16.87
CA PHE A 135 11.67 -7.49 15.71
C PHE A 135 10.27 -7.84 15.21
N GLU A 136 9.36 -8.20 16.10
CA GLU A 136 7.98 -8.53 15.71
C GLU A 136 7.24 -7.31 15.15
N LYS A 137 7.51 -6.11 15.67
CA LYS A 137 6.75 -4.90 15.35
C LYS A 137 7.30 -4.12 14.16
N LYS A 138 8.61 -4.09 13.97
CA LYS A 138 9.30 -3.15 13.07
C LYS A 138 10.08 -3.83 11.95
N PHE A 139 10.42 -5.13 12.11
CA PHE A 139 11.26 -5.82 11.14
C PHE A 139 10.45 -6.35 9.97
N ASP A 140 10.74 -5.85 8.75
CA ASP A 140 9.95 -6.12 7.54
C ASP A 140 10.62 -7.13 6.59
N PHE A 141 11.90 -7.49 6.83
CA PHE A 141 12.65 -8.34 5.90
C PHE A 141 12.26 -9.81 5.99
N SER A 142 11.82 -10.27 7.16
CA SER A 142 11.39 -11.65 7.40
C SER A 142 10.50 -11.73 8.63
N ARG A 143 9.69 -12.78 8.70
CA ARG A 143 8.80 -13.01 9.82
C ARG A 143 9.51 -13.78 10.93
N MET A 144 9.44 -13.30 12.15
CA MET A 144 9.84 -14.07 13.32
C MET A 144 8.79 -15.16 13.63
N VAL A 145 9.19 -16.42 13.56
CA VAL A 145 8.30 -17.57 13.76
C VAL A 145 8.51 -18.27 15.08
N SER A 146 9.66 -18.05 15.71
CA SER A 146 9.97 -18.66 17.00
C SER A 146 10.86 -17.75 17.84
N MET A 147 10.59 -17.71 19.13
CA MET A 147 11.37 -17.01 20.15
C MET A 147 11.51 -17.91 21.36
N ASN A 148 12.74 -18.22 21.75
CA ASN A 148 13.02 -19.13 22.87
C ASN A 148 14.10 -18.58 23.78
N PHE A 149 13.80 -18.42 25.07
CA PHE A 149 14.75 -18.04 26.10
C PHE A 149 15.36 -19.28 26.72
N TYR A 150 16.67 -19.29 26.89
CA TYR A 150 17.39 -20.35 27.56
C TYR A 150 18.63 -19.82 28.27
N THR A 151 19.11 -20.55 29.26
CA THR A 151 20.33 -20.19 30.00
C THR A 151 21.45 -21.12 29.66
N VAL A 152 22.66 -20.56 29.55
CA VAL A 152 23.91 -21.32 29.37
C VAL A 152 24.83 -21.04 30.54
N LYS A 153 25.37 -22.07 31.17
CA LYS A 153 26.39 -21.94 32.22
C LYS A 153 27.70 -21.56 31.57
N LYS A 154 28.20 -20.38 31.90
CA LYS A 154 29.50 -19.89 31.45
C LYS A 154 30.63 -20.44 32.30
N ASN A 155 30.40 -20.60 33.60
CA ASN A 155 31.30 -21.17 34.59
C ASN A 155 30.48 -21.81 35.71
N ASN A 156 31.12 -22.45 36.70
CA ASN A 156 30.41 -23.08 37.82
C ASN A 156 29.47 -22.13 38.62
N THR A 157 29.58 -20.81 38.43
CA THR A 157 28.89 -19.79 39.25
C THR A 157 28.08 -18.77 38.46
N SER A 158 28.20 -18.70 37.13
CA SER A 158 27.50 -17.70 36.33
C SER A 158 26.68 -18.33 35.17
N GLU A 159 25.41 -17.97 35.10
CA GLU A 159 24.53 -18.31 33.98
C GLU A 159 24.32 -17.07 33.11
N VAL A 160 24.33 -17.26 31.80
CA VAL A 160 24.04 -16.22 30.79
C VAL A 160 22.72 -16.53 30.15
N LEU A 161 21.83 -15.53 30.11
CA LEU A 161 20.55 -15.64 29.44
C LEU A 161 20.74 -15.41 27.94
N HIS A 162 20.23 -16.32 27.17
CA HIS A 162 20.19 -16.30 25.72
C HIS A 162 18.76 -16.16 25.22
N LEU A 163 18.61 -15.50 24.07
CA LEU A 163 17.39 -15.50 23.29
C LEU A 163 17.71 -16.00 21.89
N LYS A 164 17.09 -17.13 21.54
CA LYS A 164 17.12 -17.69 20.19
C LYS A 164 15.87 -17.25 19.44
N MET A 165 16.05 -16.64 18.28
CA MET A 165 14.98 -16.23 17.38
C MET A 165 15.14 -16.90 16.02
N ILE A 166 14.03 -17.37 15.43
CA ILE A 166 13.99 -17.97 14.10
C ILE A 166 13.15 -17.05 13.21
N PHE A 167 13.72 -16.67 12.09
CA PHE A 167 13.11 -15.84 11.07
C PHE A 167 12.89 -16.66 9.80
N GLN A 168 11.74 -16.50 9.15
CA GLN A 168 11.39 -17.19 7.92
C GLN A 168 10.90 -16.24 6.84
N ASN A 169 11.35 -16.48 5.61
CA ASN A 169 10.85 -15.89 4.39
C ASN A 169 10.29 -16.99 3.51
N TYR A 170 9.22 -16.65 2.81
CA TYR A 170 8.59 -17.52 1.82
C TYR A 170 8.83 -16.93 0.44
N GLU A 171 9.39 -17.72 -0.46
CA GLU A 171 9.55 -17.37 -1.87
C GLU A 171 8.73 -18.32 -2.73
N ASN A 172 8.05 -17.77 -3.74
CA ASN A 172 7.36 -18.57 -4.74
C ASN A 172 8.38 -19.05 -5.77
N THR A 173 8.39 -20.35 -6.12
CA THR A 173 9.35 -20.95 -7.05
C THR A 173 8.88 -20.85 -8.51
N LYS A 174 7.71 -20.22 -8.78
CA LYS A 174 7.18 -20.04 -10.15
C LYS A 174 7.65 -18.75 -10.77
#